data_ff5418194f2a6c9a0921b9e33af5b567
#
_entry.id   ff5418194f2a6c9a0921b9e33af5b567
#
_cell.length_a   1.000
_cell.length_b   1.000
_cell.length_c   1.000
_cell.angle_alpha   90.00
_cell.angle_beta   90.00
_cell.angle_gamma   90.00
#
_symmetry.space_group_name_H-M   'P 1'
#
loop_
_entity.id
_entity.type
_entity.pdbx_description
1 polymer ?
#
loop_
_entity_poly.entity_id
_entity_poly.type
_entity_poly.pdbx_seq_one_letter_code
_entity_poly.pdbx_strand_id
1 'polypeptide(L)'
;GNSLSDINPQRMVHYASSIGNEEKIYFLHASTKNYLKGTQPDDYKSYVQIMEIKDAFFTNYGLQLGEEIPVVTEPERRDTFPAIALASSYLAYERKCSTDEIVIIMPCDPYTEAGYFDTIRRIADAVKNNVAELVLMGVKPTYPSAKYGYVVPANDVQNKGTFQVSRFTEKPDMMTAEKLISEGAFWNGGVFAFRLGYMTDIVARYIEADTFAEIRSRYGEFPKISFDYEVAEKAQSVAVAPFAGEWKDLGTWNTLTDELSEHTVGNVVMDDESENTHVINELELPIMCIGARNLVIAASNDGILISDKSKSENIKTYADCLQRRPMFEERRWGEYKVVNTAEFPDGCKSLTKQLKINAGKSISYQMHRHRDEVWTFIDGEGELLLDGVRSVVGRGDTVMIRKGAKHAVKACLLYTSPSPR
;
A
#
# COMPACT_ATOMS: atom_id res chain seq x y z
N GLY A 1 18.26 7.83 -0.34
CA GLY A 1 16.93 8.03 0.10
C GLY A 1 16.14 6.75 -0.04
N ASN A 2 15.93 6.02 1.06
CA ASN A 2 15.03 4.86 1.03
C ASN A 2 13.65 5.41 1.34
N SER A 3 12.74 5.37 0.37
CA SER A 3 11.35 5.67 0.65
C SER A 3 10.79 4.56 1.53
N LEU A 4 9.97 4.90 2.50
CA LEU A 4 9.24 3.95 3.36
C LEU A 4 8.30 2.99 2.59
N SER A 5 8.17 3.18 1.27
CA SER A 5 7.57 2.20 0.35
C SER A 5 8.41 0.94 0.15
N ASP A 6 9.67 0.94 0.59
CA ASP A 6 10.60 -0.19 0.51
C ASP A 6 10.57 -1.08 1.77
N ILE A 7 9.41 -1.29 2.35
CA ILE A 7 9.20 -2.47 3.19
C ILE A 7 9.28 -3.67 2.26
N ASN A 8 10.31 -3.97 2.17
CA ASN A 8 11.32 -4.72 1.50
C ASN A 8 10.73 -6.01 0.92
N PRO A 9 10.33 -6.00 -0.35
CA PRO A 9 10.10 -7.23 -1.09
C PRO A 9 11.23 -8.25 -0.89
N GLN A 10 12.47 -7.82 -0.64
CA GLN A 10 13.62 -8.69 -0.38
C GLN A 10 13.49 -9.51 0.92
N ARG A 11 12.82 -8.99 1.95
CA ARG A 11 12.56 -9.78 3.17
C ARG A 11 11.46 -10.81 2.96
N MET A 12 10.42 -10.48 2.20
CA MET A 12 9.41 -11.44 1.75
C MET A 12 10.03 -12.53 0.88
N VAL A 13 10.97 -12.18 0.02
CA VAL A 13 11.76 -13.07 -0.82
C VAL A 13 12.59 -14.03 0.00
N HIS A 14 13.31 -13.55 0.98
CA HIS A 14 14.13 -14.39 1.88
C HIS A 14 13.27 -15.40 2.63
N TYR A 15 12.08 -14.99 3.01
CA TYR A 15 11.11 -15.87 3.64
C TYR A 15 10.62 -16.97 2.69
N ALA A 16 10.24 -16.61 1.49
CA ALA A 16 9.76 -17.54 0.49
C ALA A 16 10.81 -18.61 0.10
N SER A 17 12.07 -18.22 -0.04
CA SER A 17 13.18 -19.16 -0.31
C SER A 17 13.40 -20.16 0.81
N SER A 18 12.86 -19.92 1.99
CA SER A 18 12.99 -20.78 3.16
C SER A 18 11.88 -21.81 3.33
N ILE A 19 10.78 -21.73 2.54
CA ILE A 19 9.59 -22.61 2.69
C ILE A 19 9.73 -23.95 1.98
N GLY A 20 10.69 -24.17 1.11
CA GLY A 20 10.94 -25.44 0.41
C GLY A 20 10.18 -25.61 -0.91
N ASN A 21 10.73 -26.46 -1.77
CA ASN A 21 10.54 -26.46 -3.23
C ASN A 21 9.21 -26.99 -3.79
N GLU A 22 8.29 -27.46 -2.98
CA GLU A 22 7.12 -28.20 -3.50
C GLU A 22 5.77 -27.52 -3.25
N GLU A 23 5.75 -26.37 -2.57
CA GLU A 23 4.49 -25.71 -2.18
C GLU A 23 4.37 -24.32 -2.80
N LYS A 24 3.23 -24.07 -3.44
CA LYS A 24 2.83 -22.75 -3.90
C LYS A 24 2.09 -22.03 -2.80
N ILE A 25 2.63 -20.92 -2.33
CA ILE A 25 1.98 -20.03 -1.37
C ILE A 25 1.70 -18.71 -2.07
N TYR A 26 0.47 -18.25 -1.97
CA TYR A 26 0.04 -16.99 -2.57
C TYR A 26 -0.10 -15.93 -1.50
N PHE A 27 0.64 -14.84 -1.64
CA PHE A 27 0.48 -13.66 -0.80
C PHE A 27 -0.49 -12.68 -1.45
N LEU A 28 -1.53 -12.34 -0.73
CA LEU A 28 -2.45 -11.28 -1.10
C LEU A 28 -2.10 -10.04 -0.29
N HIS A 29 -1.67 -9.01 -0.99
CA HIS A 29 -1.40 -7.72 -0.40
C HIS A 29 -2.46 -6.72 -0.87
N ALA A 30 -3.27 -6.21 0.06
CA ALA A 30 -4.20 -5.15 -0.20
C ALA A 30 -3.56 -3.80 0.16
N SER A 31 -3.35 -2.95 -0.82
CA SER A 31 -2.89 -1.59 -0.62
C SER A 31 -4.01 -0.61 -0.96
N THR A 32 -4.43 0.17 0.01
CA THR A 32 -5.24 1.36 -0.24
C THR A 32 -4.31 2.57 -0.22
N LYS A 33 -3.82 3.00 -1.38
CA LYS A 33 -3.25 4.35 -1.46
C LYS A 33 -4.39 5.34 -1.23
N ASN A 34 -4.42 5.95 -0.06
CA ASN A 34 -5.26 7.09 0.21
C ASN A 34 -4.70 8.29 -0.56
N TYR A 35 -5.04 8.41 -1.84
CA TYR A 35 -4.88 9.67 -2.53
C TYR A 35 -5.90 10.65 -1.95
N LEU A 36 -5.43 11.82 -1.56
CA LEU A 36 -6.28 12.92 -1.11
C LEU A 36 -7.46 13.11 -2.07
N LYS A 37 -8.67 13.11 -1.55
CA LYS A 37 -9.90 13.39 -2.29
C LYS A 37 -9.74 14.70 -3.06
N GLY A 38 -9.87 14.69 -4.35
CA GLY A 38 -9.84 15.89 -5.20
C GLY A 38 -9.67 15.62 -6.68
N THR A 39 -9.35 14.40 -7.06
CA THR A 39 -9.32 13.95 -8.44
C THR A 39 -10.57 13.14 -8.77
N GLN A 40 -10.93 13.12 -10.04
CA GLN A 40 -12.13 12.47 -10.59
C GLN A 40 -12.32 11.04 -10.03
N PRO A 41 -13.57 10.54 -9.93
CA PRO A 41 -13.86 9.20 -9.37
C PRO A 41 -13.10 8.04 -9.98
N ASP A 42 -12.57 8.21 -11.19
CA ASP A 42 -11.83 7.18 -11.93
C ASP A 42 -10.36 7.02 -11.51
N ASP A 43 -9.82 7.90 -10.65
CA ASP A 43 -8.42 7.86 -10.23
C ASP A 43 -8.18 7.04 -8.96
N TYR A 44 -9.22 6.52 -8.32
CA TYR A 44 -9.11 5.65 -7.15
C TYR A 44 -9.05 4.19 -7.58
N LYS A 45 -7.85 3.63 -7.64
CA LYS A 45 -7.68 2.19 -7.83
C LYS A 45 -7.16 1.57 -6.54
N SER A 46 -8.05 0.99 -5.75
CA SER A 46 -7.68 -0.07 -4.82
C SER A 46 -7.17 -1.27 -5.61
N TYR A 47 -6.10 -1.88 -5.17
CA TYR A 47 -5.58 -3.08 -5.81
C TYR A 47 -5.08 -4.07 -4.77
N VAL A 48 -5.22 -5.33 -5.11
CA VAL A 48 -4.58 -6.45 -4.40
C VAL A 48 -3.44 -6.95 -5.28
N GLN A 49 -2.26 -7.01 -4.71
CA GLN A 49 -1.12 -7.65 -5.37
C GLN A 49 -1.13 -9.14 -5.02
N ILE A 50 -1.03 -9.97 -6.04
CA ILE A 50 -0.93 -11.41 -5.90
C ILE A 50 0.49 -11.80 -6.24
N MET A 51 1.22 -12.30 -5.26
CA MET A 51 2.56 -12.81 -5.47
C MET A 51 2.54 -14.34 -5.40
N GLU A 52 2.84 -14.97 -6.52
CA GLU A 52 3.16 -16.40 -6.54
C GLU A 52 4.67 -16.55 -6.27
N ILE A 53 5.00 -17.29 -5.24
CA ILE A 53 6.38 -17.54 -4.89
C ILE A 53 6.81 -18.83 -5.54
N LYS A 54 7.70 -18.73 -6.54
CA LYS A 54 8.38 -19.86 -7.16
C LYS A 54 9.81 -19.92 -6.68
N ASP A 55 10.19 -21.06 -6.13
CA ASP A 55 11.46 -21.28 -5.46
C ASP A 55 12.71 -21.02 -6.33
N ALA A 56 12.67 -21.37 -7.62
CA ALA A 56 13.78 -21.18 -8.56
C ALA A 56 14.11 -19.68 -8.80
N PHE A 57 13.19 -18.78 -8.52
CA PHE A 57 13.36 -17.35 -8.77
C PHE A 57 14.19 -16.67 -7.69
N PHE A 58 14.10 -17.14 -6.46
CA PHE A 58 14.69 -16.48 -5.30
C PHE A 58 16.12 -16.89 -4.99
N THR A 59 16.53 -18.09 -5.39
CA THR A 59 17.86 -18.62 -5.11
C THR A 59 18.97 -18.03 -6.00
N ASN A 60 18.65 -17.54 -7.19
CA ASN A 60 19.66 -17.16 -8.18
C ASN A 60 19.76 -15.67 -8.52
N TYR A 61 18.79 -14.84 -8.19
CA TYR A 61 18.75 -13.51 -8.83
C TYR A 61 18.44 -12.34 -7.90
N GLY A 62 18.41 -12.45 -6.63
CA GLY A 62 18.00 -11.30 -5.80
C GLY A 62 16.97 -10.47 -6.60
N LEU A 63 15.81 -10.27 -6.14
CA LEU A 63 14.67 -9.66 -6.84
C LEU A 63 15.03 -8.78 -8.03
N GLN A 64 15.06 -9.32 -9.23
CA GLN A 64 14.82 -8.51 -10.40
C GLN A 64 13.30 -8.31 -10.48
N LEU A 65 12.83 -7.13 -10.09
CA LEU A 65 11.45 -6.66 -10.24
C LEU A 65 11.03 -6.54 -11.72
N GLY A 66 11.35 -7.53 -12.53
CA GLY A 66 11.12 -7.56 -13.97
C GLY A 66 9.99 -8.48 -14.41
N GLU A 67 9.54 -9.41 -13.56
CA GLU A 67 8.31 -10.14 -13.83
C GLU A 67 7.12 -9.37 -13.26
N GLU A 68 6.11 -9.14 -14.09
CA GLU A 68 4.89 -8.45 -13.69
C GLU A 68 4.20 -9.24 -12.56
N ILE A 69 4.24 -8.71 -11.35
CA ILE A 69 3.42 -9.20 -10.25
C ILE A 69 1.96 -8.98 -10.66
N PRO A 70 1.12 -10.03 -10.72
CA PRO A 70 -0.27 -9.86 -11.08
C PRO A 70 -0.96 -8.88 -10.13
N VAL A 71 -1.59 -7.85 -10.69
CA VAL A 71 -2.35 -6.85 -9.94
C VAL A 71 -3.81 -7.00 -10.28
N VAL A 72 -4.63 -7.31 -9.27
CA VAL A 72 -6.08 -7.34 -9.39
C VAL A 72 -6.64 -6.01 -8.90
N THR A 73 -7.23 -5.23 -9.82
CA THR A 73 -7.83 -3.94 -9.49
C THR A 73 -9.29 -4.10 -9.14
N GLU A 74 -9.68 -3.54 -7.98
CA GLU A 74 -11.09 -3.44 -7.61
C GLU A 74 -11.83 -2.46 -8.54
N PRO A 75 -13.09 -2.76 -8.91
CA PRO A 75 -13.92 -1.83 -9.65
C PRO A 75 -14.25 -0.55 -8.87
N GLU A 76 -14.43 -0.68 -7.56
CA GLU A 76 -14.69 0.43 -6.63
C GLU A 76 -14.16 0.09 -5.22
N ARG A 77 -13.93 1.09 -4.38
CA ARG A 77 -13.45 0.89 -3.01
C ARG A 77 -14.57 0.37 -2.09
N ARG A 78 -14.38 -0.84 -1.49
CA ARG A 78 -15.35 -1.48 -0.61
C ARG A 78 -14.76 -2.08 0.68
N ASP A 79 -13.59 -1.62 1.13
CA ASP A 79 -12.87 -2.17 2.27
C ASP A 79 -12.19 -3.53 1.97
N THR A 80 -11.60 -4.18 2.99
CA THR A 80 -10.66 -5.31 2.79
C THR A 80 -11.35 -6.62 2.42
N PHE A 81 -12.56 -6.91 2.92
CA PHE A 81 -13.25 -8.15 2.57
C PHE A 81 -13.50 -8.32 1.07
N PRO A 82 -14.12 -7.35 0.36
CA PRO A 82 -14.36 -7.49 -1.07
C PRO A 82 -13.07 -7.58 -1.89
N ALA A 83 -12.03 -6.85 -1.48
CA ALA A 83 -10.72 -6.90 -2.14
C ALA A 83 -10.10 -8.30 -2.08
N ILE A 84 -10.14 -8.93 -0.90
CA ILE A 84 -9.64 -10.27 -0.66
C ILE A 84 -10.51 -11.31 -1.38
N ALA A 85 -11.84 -11.14 -1.36
CA ALA A 85 -12.78 -11.97 -2.09
C ALA A 85 -12.49 -11.96 -3.60
N LEU A 86 -12.28 -10.78 -4.18
CA LEU A 86 -11.94 -10.61 -5.59
C LEU A 86 -10.60 -11.27 -5.95
N ALA A 87 -9.58 -11.07 -5.11
CA ALA A 87 -8.26 -11.66 -5.33
C ALA A 87 -8.28 -13.20 -5.22
N SER A 88 -9.00 -13.73 -4.24
CA SER A 88 -9.19 -15.19 -4.11
C SER A 88 -9.95 -15.77 -5.30
N SER A 89 -10.95 -15.05 -5.81
CA SER A 89 -11.66 -15.43 -7.02
C SER A 89 -10.75 -15.42 -8.26
N TYR A 90 -9.84 -14.46 -8.36
CA TYR A 90 -8.83 -14.45 -9.43
C TYR A 90 -7.93 -15.69 -9.37
N LEU A 91 -7.47 -16.07 -8.18
CA LEU A 91 -6.67 -17.29 -8.01
C LEU A 91 -7.45 -18.53 -8.44
N ALA A 92 -8.71 -18.66 -8.03
CA ALA A 92 -9.54 -19.83 -8.33
C ALA A 92 -9.91 -19.92 -9.82
N TYR A 93 -10.40 -18.84 -10.43
CA TYR A 93 -11.01 -18.89 -11.75
C TYR A 93 -10.04 -18.54 -12.90
N GLU A 94 -9.15 -17.57 -12.72
CA GLU A 94 -8.19 -17.17 -13.76
C GLU A 94 -6.89 -17.97 -13.68
N ARG A 95 -6.35 -18.13 -12.45
CA ARG A 95 -5.11 -18.88 -12.25
C ARG A 95 -5.36 -20.39 -12.11
N LYS A 96 -6.63 -20.81 -11.91
CA LYS A 96 -7.04 -22.20 -11.72
C LYS A 96 -6.25 -22.91 -10.63
N CYS A 97 -5.99 -22.20 -9.54
CA CYS A 97 -5.35 -22.75 -8.36
C CYS A 97 -6.27 -23.77 -7.69
N SER A 98 -5.67 -24.79 -7.07
CA SER A 98 -6.42 -25.77 -6.30
C SER A 98 -7.10 -25.09 -5.10
N THR A 99 -8.28 -25.57 -4.72
CA THR A 99 -8.97 -25.15 -3.49
C THR A 99 -8.15 -25.44 -2.22
N ASP A 100 -7.20 -26.38 -2.30
CA ASP A 100 -6.31 -26.73 -1.20
C ASP A 100 -5.09 -25.80 -1.07
N GLU A 101 -4.83 -24.93 -2.06
CA GLU A 101 -3.74 -23.98 -1.98
C GLU A 101 -3.89 -23.06 -0.77
N ILE A 102 -2.77 -22.77 -0.11
CA ILE A 102 -2.75 -21.90 1.05
C ILE A 102 -2.63 -20.45 0.58
N VAL A 103 -3.54 -19.64 1.04
CA VAL A 103 -3.54 -18.19 0.80
C VAL A 103 -3.18 -17.49 2.10
N ILE A 104 -2.20 -16.59 2.03
CA ILE A 104 -1.81 -15.73 3.15
C ILE A 104 -2.14 -14.28 2.79
N ILE A 105 -2.87 -13.63 3.67
CA ILE A 105 -3.13 -12.20 3.62
C ILE A 105 -2.23 -11.52 4.63
N MET A 106 -1.62 -10.41 4.24
CA MET A 106 -0.79 -9.63 5.14
C MET A 106 -0.80 -8.15 4.77
N PRO A 107 -0.73 -7.24 5.76
CA PRO A 107 -0.48 -5.83 5.51
C PRO A 107 0.95 -5.61 5.01
N CYS A 108 1.20 -4.51 4.30
CA CYS A 108 2.54 -4.18 3.77
C CYS A 108 3.30 -3.14 4.58
N ASP A 109 2.64 -2.53 5.55
CA ASP A 109 3.08 -1.33 6.26
C ASP A 109 3.45 -1.51 7.74
N PRO A 110 3.43 -2.71 8.36
CA PRO A 110 3.90 -2.85 9.72
C PRO A 110 5.43 -2.79 9.78
N TYR A 111 5.96 -2.12 10.79
CA TYR A 111 7.36 -2.26 11.19
C TYR A 111 7.51 -3.52 12.02
N THR A 112 8.49 -4.36 11.68
CA THR A 112 8.67 -5.65 12.37
C THR A 112 10.06 -6.23 12.17
N GLU A 113 10.41 -7.21 13.00
CA GLU A 113 11.67 -7.96 12.94
C GLU A 113 11.53 -9.32 12.20
N ALA A 114 12.69 -9.96 11.97
CA ALA A 114 12.77 -11.21 11.19
C ALA A 114 11.87 -12.34 11.69
N GLY A 115 11.65 -12.46 13.01
CA GLY A 115 10.76 -13.46 13.61
C GLY A 115 9.30 -13.38 13.17
N TYR A 116 8.88 -12.26 12.62
CA TYR A 116 7.56 -12.09 12.02
C TYR A 116 7.33 -13.08 10.86
N PHE A 117 8.33 -13.24 10.01
CA PHE A 117 8.25 -14.15 8.87
C PHE A 117 8.27 -15.62 9.29
N ASP A 118 8.96 -15.96 10.37
CA ASP A 118 8.89 -17.30 10.96
C ASP A 118 7.50 -17.60 11.53
N THR A 119 6.82 -16.57 12.05
CA THR A 119 5.43 -16.70 12.50
C THR A 119 4.49 -16.91 11.33
N ILE A 120 4.68 -16.23 10.19
CA ILE A 120 3.91 -16.47 8.97
C ILE A 120 4.07 -17.91 8.51
N ARG A 121 5.28 -18.50 8.57
CA ARG A 121 5.49 -19.91 8.28
C ARG A 121 4.67 -20.82 9.19
N ARG A 122 4.68 -20.54 10.50
CA ARG A 122 3.87 -21.31 11.46
C ARG A 122 2.38 -21.24 11.19
N ILE A 123 1.89 -20.07 10.74
CA ILE A 123 0.50 -19.86 10.33
C ILE A 123 0.17 -20.74 9.11
N ALA A 124 1.02 -20.73 8.08
CA ALA A 124 0.85 -21.57 6.89
C ALA A 124 0.86 -23.07 7.24
N ASP A 125 1.84 -23.50 8.03
CA ASP A 125 1.94 -24.89 8.50
C ASP A 125 0.72 -25.32 9.32
N ALA A 126 0.13 -24.43 10.11
CA ALA A 126 -1.06 -24.71 10.87
C ALA A 126 -2.28 -24.97 9.96
N VAL A 127 -2.47 -24.15 8.91
CA VAL A 127 -3.51 -24.38 7.90
C VAL A 127 -3.26 -25.69 7.15
N LYS A 128 -2.02 -25.95 6.74
CA LYS A 128 -1.61 -27.18 6.06
C LYS A 128 -1.96 -28.42 6.88
N ASN A 129 -1.70 -28.37 8.18
CA ASN A 129 -1.96 -29.46 9.10
C ASN A 129 -3.42 -29.49 9.62
N ASN A 130 -4.33 -28.70 9.04
CA ASN A 130 -5.74 -28.61 9.43
C ASN A 130 -5.97 -28.31 10.92
N VAL A 131 -5.13 -27.43 11.50
CA VAL A 131 -5.30 -26.99 12.90
C VAL A 131 -6.57 -26.14 13.03
N ALA A 132 -6.83 -25.28 12.05
CA ALA A 132 -8.05 -24.51 11.92
C ALA A 132 -8.27 -24.12 10.45
N GLU A 133 -9.48 -23.69 10.08
CA GLU A 133 -9.80 -23.18 8.74
C GLU A 133 -9.19 -21.80 8.49
N LEU A 134 -9.17 -20.98 9.54
CA LEU A 134 -8.55 -19.64 9.55
C LEU A 134 -7.49 -19.58 10.64
N VAL A 135 -6.26 -19.27 10.29
CA VAL A 135 -5.17 -19.07 11.25
C VAL A 135 -4.65 -17.64 11.12
N LEU A 136 -4.49 -16.96 12.25
CA LEU A 136 -4.04 -15.58 12.27
C LEU A 136 -2.81 -15.37 13.16
N MET A 137 -2.11 -14.26 12.94
CA MET A 137 -1.02 -13.80 13.78
C MET A 137 -1.55 -13.01 14.97
N GLY A 138 -1.19 -13.44 16.16
CA GLY A 138 -1.47 -12.69 17.39
C GLY A 138 -0.24 -11.94 17.86
N VAL A 139 -0.32 -10.63 17.99
CA VAL A 139 0.76 -9.80 18.53
C VAL A 139 0.53 -9.54 20.01
N LYS A 140 1.56 -9.63 20.82
CA LYS A 140 1.44 -9.38 22.27
C LYS A 140 1.11 -7.90 22.52
N PRO A 141 -0.04 -7.57 23.15
CA PRO A 141 -0.38 -6.20 23.48
C PRO A 141 0.61 -5.56 24.45
N THR A 142 0.99 -4.32 24.20
CA THR A 142 1.83 -3.51 25.09
C THR A 142 1.05 -2.42 25.82
N TYR A 143 -0.15 -2.09 25.34
CA TYR A 143 -1.08 -1.13 25.92
C TYR A 143 -2.52 -1.43 25.48
N PRO A 144 -3.56 -0.95 26.17
CA PRO A 144 -4.92 -1.07 25.66
C PRO A 144 -5.15 -0.11 24.48
N SER A 145 -5.82 -0.60 23.45
CA SER A 145 -6.10 0.17 22.23
C SER A 145 -7.50 -0.17 21.68
N ALA A 146 -8.25 0.86 21.35
CA ALA A 146 -9.53 0.72 20.64
C ALA A 146 -9.36 0.61 19.11
N LYS A 147 -8.12 0.57 18.60
CA LYS A 147 -7.81 0.54 17.17
C LYS A 147 -7.63 -0.84 16.61
N TYR A 148 -7.24 -1.80 17.44
CA TYR A 148 -6.92 -3.17 17.05
C TYR A 148 -8.02 -4.15 17.39
N GLY A 149 -8.10 -5.23 16.63
CA GLY A 149 -8.83 -6.42 17.03
C GLY A 149 -8.09 -7.19 18.12
N TYR A 150 -8.83 -7.91 18.94
CA TYR A 150 -8.31 -8.74 20.03
C TYR A 150 -8.73 -10.20 19.85
N VAL A 151 -7.79 -11.09 20.11
CA VAL A 151 -7.96 -12.53 19.99
C VAL A 151 -7.66 -13.18 21.32
N VAL A 152 -8.66 -13.78 21.95
CA VAL A 152 -8.51 -14.51 23.21
C VAL A 152 -8.21 -15.97 22.92
N PRO A 153 -7.03 -16.51 23.30
CA PRO A 153 -6.75 -17.91 23.13
C PRO A 153 -7.63 -18.77 24.06
N ALA A 154 -7.97 -19.98 23.63
CA ALA A 154 -8.57 -20.98 24.51
C ALA A 154 -7.49 -21.54 25.44
N ASN A 155 -7.84 -21.79 26.70
CA ASN A 155 -6.91 -22.05 27.80
C ASN A 155 -6.07 -23.34 27.70
N ASP A 156 -6.36 -24.30 26.80
CA ASP A 156 -5.81 -25.64 26.92
C ASP A 156 -5.29 -26.33 25.65
N VAL A 157 -5.19 -25.67 24.52
CA VAL A 157 -4.80 -26.39 23.29
C VAL A 157 -3.63 -25.70 22.59
N GLN A 158 -2.41 -26.07 22.97
CA GLN A 158 -1.23 -25.81 22.18
C GLN A 158 -1.06 -26.90 21.12
N ASN A 159 -1.23 -26.55 19.86
CA ASN A 159 -0.89 -27.41 18.75
C ASN A 159 0.27 -26.79 17.95
N LYS A 160 1.48 -27.31 18.13
CA LYS A 160 2.71 -26.84 17.44
C LYS A 160 2.94 -25.31 17.49
N GLY A 161 2.68 -24.67 18.63
CA GLY A 161 2.93 -23.22 18.82
C GLY A 161 1.78 -22.33 18.35
N THR A 162 0.60 -22.88 18.14
CA THR A 162 -0.65 -22.17 17.89
C THR A 162 -1.69 -22.50 18.96
N PHE A 163 -2.63 -21.60 19.22
CA PHE A 163 -3.73 -21.77 20.16
C PHE A 163 -5.05 -21.69 19.43
N GLN A 164 -6.02 -22.49 19.81
CA GLN A 164 -7.40 -22.27 19.36
C GLN A 164 -7.90 -20.93 19.90
N VAL A 165 -8.76 -20.26 19.15
CA VAL A 165 -9.35 -18.99 19.55
C VAL A 165 -10.71 -19.22 20.19
N SER A 166 -10.88 -18.70 21.40
CA SER A 166 -12.16 -18.72 22.10
C SER A 166 -13.07 -17.56 21.74
N ARG A 167 -12.48 -16.42 21.45
CA ARG A 167 -13.20 -15.19 21.10
C ARG A 167 -12.34 -14.25 20.27
N PHE A 168 -12.93 -13.64 19.25
CA PHE A 168 -12.40 -12.54 18.49
C PHE A 168 -13.26 -11.30 18.75
N THR A 169 -12.67 -10.12 18.92
CA THR A 169 -13.40 -8.86 19.14
C THR A 169 -12.67 -7.75 18.38
N GLU A 170 -13.29 -7.20 17.35
CA GLU A 170 -12.72 -6.13 16.55
C GLU A 170 -13.00 -4.77 17.19
N LYS A 171 -11.95 -3.96 17.36
CA LYS A 171 -11.99 -2.57 17.84
C LYS A 171 -12.89 -2.33 19.05
N PRO A 172 -12.64 -2.97 20.20
CA PRO A 172 -13.42 -2.77 21.41
C PRO A 172 -13.24 -1.35 21.98
N ASP A 173 -14.08 -0.96 22.91
CA ASP A 173 -13.79 0.22 23.73
C ASP A 173 -12.60 -0.02 24.68
N MET A 174 -12.05 1.05 25.23
CA MET A 174 -10.84 1.00 26.07
C MET A 174 -10.98 0.09 27.29
N MET A 175 -12.14 0.11 27.93
CA MET A 175 -12.43 -0.70 29.11
C MET A 175 -12.49 -2.20 28.76
N THR A 176 -13.10 -2.50 27.64
CA THR A 176 -13.12 -3.87 27.08
C THR A 176 -11.73 -4.31 26.64
N ALA A 177 -10.93 -3.43 26.04
CA ALA A 177 -9.54 -3.71 25.65
C ALA A 177 -8.67 -4.07 26.87
N GLU A 178 -8.75 -3.31 27.96
CA GLU A 178 -8.05 -3.61 29.22
C GLU A 178 -8.43 -4.98 29.78
N LYS A 179 -9.73 -5.29 29.77
CA LYS A 179 -10.24 -6.59 30.20
C LYS A 179 -9.68 -7.74 29.33
N LEU A 180 -9.72 -7.58 28.01
CA LEU A 180 -9.21 -8.59 27.07
C LEU A 180 -7.72 -8.84 27.27
N ILE A 181 -6.92 -7.80 27.51
CA ILE A 181 -5.50 -7.94 27.84
C ILE A 181 -5.31 -8.73 29.14
N SER A 182 -6.12 -8.46 30.17
CA SER A 182 -6.06 -9.21 31.42
C SER A 182 -6.45 -10.69 31.27
N GLU A 183 -7.24 -11.03 30.25
CA GLU A 183 -7.60 -12.40 29.88
C GLU A 183 -6.52 -13.07 28.99
N GLY A 184 -5.40 -12.39 28.71
CA GLY A 184 -4.31 -12.93 27.89
C GLY A 184 -4.53 -12.81 26.38
N ALA A 185 -5.39 -11.90 25.94
CA ALA A 185 -5.62 -11.68 24.53
C ALA A 185 -4.40 -11.15 23.78
N PHE A 186 -4.29 -11.51 22.52
CA PHE A 186 -3.36 -10.91 21.56
C PHE A 186 -4.07 -9.86 20.72
N TRP A 187 -3.33 -8.87 20.22
CA TRP A 187 -3.82 -8.04 19.10
C TRP A 187 -3.88 -8.88 17.83
N ASN A 188 -4.87 -8.63 17.01
CA ASN A 188 -4.91 -9.12 15.64
C ASN A 188 -3.82 -8.40 14.82
N GLY A 189 -2.82 -9.13 14.38
CA GLY A 189 -1.70 -8.58 13.58
C GLY A 189 -2.04 -8.35 12.10
N GLY A 190 -3.28 -8.58 11.69
CA GLY A 190 -3.73 -8.39 10.29
C GLY A 190 -3.19 -9.44 9.31
N VAL A 191 -2.50 -10.46 9.80
CA VAL A 191 -2.01 -11.58 8.98
C VAL A 191 -2.92 -12.77 9.17
N PHE A 192 -3.45 -13.28 8.05
CA PHE A 192 -4.36 -14.42 8.04
C PHE A 192 -3.90 -15.45 7.02
N ALA A 193 -4.12 -16.70 7.30
CA ALA A 193 -3.96 -17.77 6.33
C ALA A 193 -5.16 -18.72 6.35
N PHE A 194 -5.52 -19.21 5.17
CA PHE A 194 -6.62 -20.15 4.95
C PHE A 194 -6.40 -20.93 3.65
N ARG A 195 -7.15 -22.00 3.43
CA ARG A 195 -7.20 -22.65 2.11
C ARG A 195 -8.05 -21.80 1.16
N LEU A 196 -7.67 -21.77 -0.11
CA LEU A 196 -8.41 -21.02 -1.14
C LEU A 196 -9.89 -21.40 -1.16
N GLY A 197 -10.21 -22.68 -0.99
CA GLY A 197 -11.59 -23.20 -0.90
C GLY A 197 -12.42 -22.52 0.18
N TYR A 198 -11.84 -22.27 1.36
CA TYR A 198 -12.53 -21.55 2.43
C TYR A 198 -13.06 -20.19 1.99
N MET A 199 -12.23 -19.44 1.26
CA MET A 199 -12.64 -18.12 0.80
C MET A 199 -13.57 -18.18 -0.41
N THR A 200 -13.40 -19.12 -1.32
CA THR A 200 -14.35 -19.33 -2.45
C THR A 200 -15.74 -19.71 -1.97
N ASP A 201 -15.85 -20.50 -0.91
CA ASP A 201 -17.15 -20.85 -0.29
C ASP A 201 -17.83 -19.63 0.33
N ILE A 202 -17.04 -18.70 0.92
CA ILE A 202 -17.57 -17.44 1.43
C ILE A 202 -18.03 -16.55 0.27
N VAL A 203 -17.25 -16.43 -0.80
CA VAL A 203 -17.60 -15.66 -2.00
C VAL A 203 -18.92 -16.15 -2.59
N ALA A 204 -19.10 -17.47 -2.71
CA ALA A 204 -20.30 -18.08 -3.27
C ALA A 204 -21.59 -17.73 -2.50
N ARG A 205 -21.49 -17.38 -1.21
CA ARG A 205 -22.66 -16.92 -0.41
C ARG A 205 -23.18 -15.55 -0.86
N TYR A 206 -22.33 -14.74 -1.52
CA TYR A 206 -22.67 -13.41 -2.02
C TYR A 206 -22.90 -13.41 -3.51
N ILE A 207 -22.01 -14.06 -4.25
CA ILE A 207 -22.02 -14.09 -5.71
C ILE A 207 -21.76 -15.52 -6.17
N GLU A 208 -22.81 -16.20 -6.61
CA GLU A 208 -22.68 -17.47 -7.31
C GLU A 208 -22.32 -17.19 -8.76
N ALA A 209 -21.15 -17.63 -9.21
CA ALA A 209 -20.61 -17.39 -10.54
C ALA A 209 -19.57 -18.43 -10.92
N ASP A 210 -19.42 -18.65 -12.24
CA ASP A 210 -18.48 -19.62 -12.79
C ASP A 210 -17.19 -18.99 -13.32
N THR A 211 -17.11 -17.66 -13.36
CA THR A 211 -15.98 -16.93 -13.93
C THR A 211 -15.57 -15.73 -13.07
N PHE A 212 -14.29 -15.41 -13.10
CA PHE A 212 -13.78 -14.19 -12.48
C PHE A 212 -14.40 -12.90 -13.05
N ALA A 213 -14.61 -12.85 -14.37
CA ALA A 213 -15.21 -11.70 -15.02
C ALA A 213 -16.63 -11.41 -14.51
N GLU A 214 -17.41 -12.45 -14.23
CA GLU A 214 -18.75 -12.34 -13.67
C GLU A 214 -18.70 -11.80 -12.23
N ILE A 215 -17.85 -12.39 -11.36
CA ILE A 215 -17.66 -11.90 -9.98
C ILE A 215 -17.22 -10.44 -9.99
N ARG A 216 -16.27 -10.07 -10.84
CA ARG A 216 -15.80 -8.69 -10.98
C ARG A 216 -16.89 -7.73 -11.44
N SER A 217 -17.76 -8.15 -12.36
CA SER A 217 -18.87 -7.31 -12.85
C SER A 217 -19.92 -7.06 -11.76
N ARG A 218 -20.09 -8.02 -10.85
CA ARG A 218 -21.03 -8.00 -9.72
C ARG A 218 -20.38 -7.57 -8.40
N TYR A 219 -19.15 -7.05 -8.43
CA TYR A 219 -18.38 -6.67 -7.25
C TYR A 219 -19.14 -5.77 -6.26
N GLY A 220 -20.02 -4.91 -6.77
CA GLY A 220 -20.90 -4.05 -5.96
C GLY A 220 -21.88 -4.78 -5.05
N GLU A 221 -22.11 -6.08 -5.25
CA GLU A 221 -22.99 -6.91 -4.40
C GLU A 221 -22.31 -7.33 -3.09
N PHE A 222 -20.97 -7.32 -3.03
CA PHE A 222 -20.29 -7.54 -1.76
C PHE A 222 -20.59 -6.41 -0.77
N PRO A 223 -20.74 -6.70 0.53
CA PRO A 223 -20.90 -5.69 1.55
C PRO A 223 -19.62 -4.84 1.67
N LYS A 224 -19.78 -3.55 1.99
CA LYS A 224 -18.65 -2.65 2.25
C LYS A 224 -18.20 -2.81 3.70
N ILE A 225 -17.33 -3.79 3.95
CA ILE A 225 -16.92 -4.21 5.30
C ILE A 225 -15.49 -4.75 5.28
N SER A 226 -14.79 -4.71 6.42
CA SER A 226 -13.47 -5.32 6.54
C SER A 226 -13.53 -6.86 6.63
N PHE A 227 -12.42 -7.50 6.29
CA PHE A 227 -12.24 -8.94 6.42
C PHE A 227 -12.36 -9.40 7.88
N ASP A 228 -11.91 -8.58 8.81
CA ASP A 228 -11.95 -8.83 10.23
C ASP A 228 -13.40 -9.01 10.72
N TYR A 229 -14.28 -8.08 10.38
CA TYR A 229 -15.70 -8.16 10.74
C TYR A 229 -16.48 -9.22 9.95
N GLU A 230 -16.19 -9.37 8.65
CA GLU A 230 -16.99 -10.27 7.81
C GLU A 230 -16.57 -11.74 7.94
N VAL A 231 -15.26 -11.97 8.09
CA VAL A 231 -14.73 -13.33 8.07
C VAL A 231 -14.16 -13.74 9.43
N ALA A 232 -13.20 -12.99 9.98
CA ALA A 232 -12.46 -13.44 11.15
C ALA A 232 -13.34 -13.51 12.41
N GLU A 233 -14.21 -12.53 12.64
CA GLU A 233 -15.11 -12.51 13.81
C GLU A 233 -16.23 -13.57 13.73
N LYS A 234 -16.62 -13.98 12.52
CA LYS A 234 -17.69 -14.96 12.28
C LYS A 234 -17.18 -16.39 12.09
N ALA A 235 -15.87 -16.58 11.96
CA ALA A 235 -15.27 -17.87 11.69
C ALA A 235 -15.44 -18.83 12.87
N GLN A 236 -15.83 -20.08 12.56
CA GLN A 236 -16.10 -21.11 13.57
C GLN A 236 -14.84 -21.87 14.00
N SER A 237 -13.85 -21.94 13.12
CA SER A 237 -12.59 -22.66 13.34
C SER A 237 -11.42 -21.71 13.15
N VAL A 238 -10.95 -21.13 14.26
CA VAL A 238 -9.89 -20.11 14.27
C VAL A 238 -8.77 -20.52 15.20
N ALA A 239 -7.52 -20.37 14.74
CA ALA A 239 -6.34 -20.49 15.60
C ALA A 239 -5.46 -19.23 15.49
N VAL A 240 -4.73 -18.95 16.58
CA VAL A 240 -3.78 -17.83 16.66
C VAL A 240 -2.36 -18.35 16.85
N ALA A 241 -1.44 -17.83 16.05
CA ALA A 241 -0.01 -18.04 16.22
C ALA A 241 0.61 -16.78 16.87
N PRO A 242 1.08 -16.87 18.11
CA PRO A 242 1.67 -15.72 18.80
C PRO A 242 2.96 -15.24 18.13
N PHE A 243 3.09 -13.94 17.98
CA PHE A 243 4.31 -13.24 17.66
C PHE A 243 4.72 -12.39 18.87
N ALA A 244 5.92 -12.62 19.37
CA ALA A 244 6.43 -11.95 20.57
C ALA A 244 7.51 -10.90 20.28
N GLY A 245 7.84 -10.71 19.00
CA GLY A 245 8.80 -9.72 18.54
C GLY A 245 8.23 -8.31 18.45
N GLU A 246 9.07 -7.38 18.03
CA GLU A 246 8.66 -6.01 17.82
C GLU A 246 7.72 -5.89 16.61
N TRP A 247 6.57 -5.29 16.85
CA TRP A 247 5.57 -5.02 15.83
C TRP A 247 4.92 -3.65 16.10
N LYS A 248 4.90 -2.82 15.09
CA LYS A 248 4.25 -1.50 15.15
C LYS A 248 3.49 -1.23 13.85
N ASP A 249 2.27 -0.75 14.02
CA ASP A 249 1.51 -0.14 12.94
C ASP A 249 2.01 1.29 12.75
N LEU A 250 2.69 1.57 11.64
CA LEU A 250 3.20 2.90 11.30
C LEU A 250 2.13 3.82 10.70
N GLY A 251 0.86 3.52 10.91
CA GLY A 251 -0.27 4.27 10.37
C GLY A 251 -0.45 5.69 10.92
N THR A 252 0.34 6.10 11.91
CA THR A 252 0.33 7.47 12.44
C THR A 252 1.73 8.07 12.45
N TRP A 253 1.81 9.41 12.37
CA TRP A 253 3.08 10.12 12.45
C TRP A 253 3.81 9.89 13.77
N ASN A 254 3.07 9.68 14.86
CA ASN A 254 3.67 9.38 16.16
C ASN A 254 4.42 8.04 16.11
N THR A 255 3.72 6.98 15.71
CA THR A 255 4.33 5.64 15.62
C THR A 255 5.47 5.59 14.62
N LEU A 256 5.36 6.33 13.49
CA LEU A 256 6.44 6.44 12.52
C LEU A 256 7.68 7.14 13.10
N THR A 257 7.49 8.29 13.76
CA THR A 257 8.61 9.10 14.27
C THR A 257 9.30 8.47 15.45
N ASP A 258 8.63 7.58 16.21
CA ASP A 258 9.25 6.81 17.30
C ASP A 258 10.27 5.78 16.78
N GLU A 259 10.18 5.40 15.49
CA GLU A 259 11.10 4.46 14.84
C GLU A 259 12.19 5.12 14.00
N LEU A 260 12.10 6.43 13.78
CA LEU A 260 13.13 7.15 13.05
C LEU A 260 14.36 7.37 13.95
N SER A 261 15.52 6.93 13.47
CA SER A 261 16.81 7.18 14.14
C SER A 261 17.22 8.65 14.09
N GLU A 262 16.72 9.40 13.10
CA GLU A 262 17.07 10.79 12.83
C GLU A 262 15.86 11.69 13.12
N HIS A 263 16.10 12.76 13.87
CA HIS A 263 15.05 13.75 14.13
C HIS A 263 14.74 14.65 12.92
N THR A 264 15.63 14.67 11.93
CA THR A 264 15.50 15.51 10.74
C THR A 264 15.77 14.70 9.48
N VAL A 265 14.90 14.85 8.49
CA VAL A 265 15.03 14.26 7.16
C VAL A 265 14.91 15.39 6.13
N GLY A 266 15.85 15.45 5.18
CA GLY A 266 15.86 16.46 4.13
C GLY A 266 16.58 17.76 4.55
N ASN A 267 16.23 18.87 3.89
CA ASN A 267 16.88 20.18 4.16
C ASN A 267 16.28 20.84 5.40
N VAL A 268 16.81 20.52 6.58
CA VAL A 268 16.30 20.97 7.88
C VAL A 268 17.45 21.52 8.73
N VAL A 269 17.19 22.64 9.41
CA VAL A 269 18.03 23.20 10.48
C VAL A 269 17.22 23.20 11.77
N MET A 270 17.68 22.51 12.79
CA MET A 270 17.02 22.43 14.10
C MET A 270 18.03 22.74 15.19
N ASP A 271 17.62 23.57 16.17
CA ASP A 271 18.45 23.94 17.30
C ASP A 271 18.48 22.85 18.40
N ASP A 272 19.41 23.00 19.34
CA ASP A 272 19.58 22.07 20.46
C ASP A 272 18.50 22.23 21.55
N GLU A 273 17.65 23.28 21.49
CA GLU A 273 16.57 23.52 22.44
C GLU A 273 15.26 22.80 21.99
N SER A 274 15.24 22.28 20.78
CA SER A 274 14.12 21.52 20.26
C SER A 274 14.10 20.10 20.85
N GLU A 275 12.98 19.71 21.46
CA GLU A 275 12.82 18.46 22.16
C GLU A 275 11.72 17.60 21.53
N ASN A 276 11.95 16.28 21.42
CA ASN A 276 10.98 15.31 20.91
C ASN A 276 10.26 15.75 19.63
N THR A 277 10.96 16.47 18.76
CA THR A 277 10.41 17.00 17.51
C THR A 277 11.07 16.29 16.33
N HIS A 278 10.27 15.89 15.34
CA HIS A 278 10.73 15.31 14.08
C HIS A 278 10.28 16.17 12.93
N VAL A 279 11.20 16.42 12.01
CA VAL A 279 10.95 17.22 10.80
C VAL A 279 11.33 16.40 9.58
N ILE A 280 10.33 16.12 8.73
CA ILE A 280 10.50 15.42 7.46
C ILE A 280 10.20 16.40 6.34
N ASN A 281 11.24 16.80 5.61
CA ASN A 281 11.15 17.80 4.56
C ASN A 281 11.49 17.18 3.19
N GLU A 282 10.49 16.97 2.36
CA GLU A 282 10.64 16.51 0.97
C GLU A 282 10.79 17.69 -0.02
N LEU A 283 10.73 18.93 0.49
CA LEU A 283 10.87 20.12 -0.34
C LEU A 283 12.35 20.52 -0.46
N GLU A 284 12.67 21.25 -1.52
CA GLU A 284 13.98 21.88 -1.68
C GLU A 284 14.16 23.11 -0.76
N LEU A 285 13.05 23.70 -0.31
CA LEU A 285 13.07 24.83 0.63
C LEU A 285 13.54 24.37 2.02
N PRO A 286 14.47 25.08 2.67
CA PRO A 286 14.89 24.73 4.01
C PRO A 286 13.77 24.96 5.04
N ILE A 287 13.69 24.06 6.02
CA ILE A 287 12.87 24.24 7.22
C ILE A 287 13.80 24.54 8.39
N MET A 288 13.52 25.62 9.10
CA MET A 288 14.23 25.97 10.32
C MET A 288 13.30 25.83 11.52
N CYS A 289 13.72 25.05 12.51
CA CYS A 289 13.00 24.83 13.77
C CYS A 289 13.83 25.33 14.93
N ILE A 290 13.25 26.17 15.76
CA ILE A 290 13.89 26.77 16.93
C ILE A 290 12.97 26.61 18.13
N GLY A 291 13.44 25.92 19.18
CA GLY A 291 12.70 25.71 20.42
C GLY A 291 11.40 24.91 20.23
N ALA A 292 11.33 24.08 19.18
CA ALA A 292 10.14 23.26 18.89
C ALA A 292 10.03 22.08 19.87
N ARG A 293 8.82 21.78 20.36
CA ARG A 293 8.63 20.72 21.33
C ARG A 293 7.46 19.83 20.98
N ASN A 294 7.69 18.52 21.07
CA ASN A 294 6.69 17.47 20.88
C ASN A 294 5.93 17.54 19.54
N LEU A 295 6.61 17.94 18.47
CA LEU A 295 6.00 18.15 17.17
C LEU A 295 6.42 17.09 16.15
N VAL A 296 5.54 16.83 15.22
CA VAL A 296 5.88 16.34 13.90
C VAL A 296 5.62 17.44 12.88
N ILE A 297 6.62 17.71 12.05
CA ILE A 297 6.54 18.63 10.93
C ILE A 297 6.86 17.84 9.68
N ALA A 298 5.89 17.72 8.78
CA ALA A 298 6.07 17.03 7.50
C ALA A 298 5.73 17.98 6.36
N ALA A 299 6.67 18.19 5.47
CA ALA A 299 6.51 19.09 4.33
C ALA A 299 6.72 18.33 3.02
N SER A 300 5.72 18.39 2.17
CA SER A 300 5.73 17.83 0.82
C SER A 300 5.14 18.83 -0.18
N ASN A 301 5.15 18.48 -1.45
CA ASN A 301 4.50 19.30 -2.47
C ASN A 301 2.98 19.44 -2.27
N ASP A 302 2.35 18.51 -1.58
CA ASP A 302 0.91 18.52 -1.32
C ASP A 302 0.52 19.40 -0.13
N GLY A 303 1.47 19.72 0.75
CA GLY A 303 1.23 20.60 1.88
C GLY A 303 2.26 20.47 3.00
N ILE A 304 2.05 21.27 4.03
CA ILE A 304 2.86 21.26 5.24
C ILE A 304 1.95 20.89 6.41
N LEU A 305 2.30 19.81 7.10
CA LEU A 305 1.69 19.39 8.34
C LEU A 305 2.55 19.86 9.50
N ILE A 306 1.93 20.49 10.50
CA ILE A 306 2.52 20.74 11.80
C ILE A 306 1.54 20.20 12.83
N SER A 307 1.93 19.22 13.62
CA SER A 307 1.06 18.58 14.59
C SER A 307 1.83 18.27 15.86
N ASP A 308 1.16 18.43 17.01
CA ASP A 308 1.59 17.76 18.24
C ASP A 308 1.56 16.25 18.00
N LYS A 309 2.61 15.54 18.41
CA LYS A 309 2.74 14.08 18.22
C LYS A 309 1.56 13.32 18.82
N SER A 310 1.10 13.72 20.01
CA SER A 310 -0.04 13.07 20.68
C SER A 310 -1.38 13.30 19.97
N LYS A 311 -1.46 14.24 19.02
CA LYS A 311 -2.65 14.58 18.23
C LYS A 311 -2.61 14.02 16.80
N SER A 312 -1.52 13.36 16.42
CA SER A 312 -1.32 12.87 15.06
C SER A 312 -2.42 11.92 14.58
N GLU A 313 -3.10 11.26 15.49
CA GLU A 313 -4.24 10.38 15.18
C GLU A 313 -5.44 11.12 14.58
N ASN A 314 -5.60 12.39 14.90
CA ASN A 314 -6.74 13.20 14.45
C ASN A 314 -6.52 13.82 13.07
N ILE A 315 -5.33 13.71 12.49
CA ILE A 315 -4.94 14.34 11.21
C ILE A 315 -5.91 13.98 10.10
N LYS A 316 -6.36 12.72 10.03
CA LYS A 316 -7.29 12.25 9.01
C LYS A 316 -8.57 13.07 8.96
N THR A 317 -9.13 13.43 10.10
CA THR A 317 -10.36 14.23 10.19
C THR A 317 -10.20 15.62 9.56
N TYR A 318 -9.00 16.21 9.70
CA TYR A 318 -8.70 17.52 9.11
C TYR A 318 -8.25 17.41 7.65
N ALA A 319 -7.47 16.37 7.32
CA ALA A 319 -7.00 16.13 5.96
C ALA A 319 -8.17 15.86 4.98
N ASP A 320 -9.23 15.19 5.43
CA ASP A 320 -10.43 14.95 4.63
C ASP A 320 -11.16 16.26 4.22
N CYS A 321 -10.91 17.37 4.93
CA CYS A 321 -11.43 18.70 4.58
C CYS A 321 -10.60 19.39 3.49
N LEU A 322 -9.37 18.94 3.21
CA LEU A 322 -8.46 19.53 2.23
C LEU A 322 -8.74 18.94 0.84
N GLN A 323 -9.77 19.44 0.18
CA GLN A 323 -10.09 19.06 -1.20
C GLN A 323 -9.15 19.81 -2.18
N ARG A 324 -7.93 19.33 -2.35
CA ARG A 324 -6.97 19.91 -3.32
C ARG A 324 -6.53 18.84 -4.31
N ARG A 325 -6.17 19.34 -5.53
CA ARG A 325 -5.48 18.50 -6.51
C ARG A 325 -4.13 18.07 -5.93
N PRO A 326 -3.70 16.80 -6.14
CA PRO A 326 -2.32 16.41 -5.83
C PRO A 326 -1.33 17.31 -6.56
N MET A 327 -0.37 17.83 -5.82
CA MET A 327 0.69 18.68 -6.38
C MET A 327 1.88 17.85 -6.84
N PHE A 328 2.00 16.62 -6.37
CA PHE A 328 2.98 15.63 -6.80
C PHE A 328 2.31 14.26 -6.96
N GLU A 329 2.70 13.51 -7.98
CA GLU A 329 2.19 12.14 -8.17
C GLU A 329 3.18 11.30 -8.96
N GLU A 330 3.43 10.08 -8.45
CA GLU A 330 4.14 9.03 -9.17
C GLU A 330 3.17 8.26 -10.07
N ARG A 331 3.59 8.00 -11.30
CA ARG A 331 2.83 7.27 -12.33
C ARG A 331 3.67 6.11 -12.88
N ARG A 332 3.05 5.18 -13.58
CA ARG A 332 3.75 4.07 -14.25
C ARG A 332 4.81 4.52 -15.26
N TRP A 333 4.68 5.74 -15.77
CA TRP A 333 5.58 6.33 -16.75
C TRP A 333 6.65 7.24 -16.12
N GLY A 334 6.55 7.56 -14.85
CA GLY A 334 7.42 8.49 -14.15
C GLY A 334 6.67 9.29 -13.10
N GLU A 335 6.94 10.58 -12.99
CA GLU A 335 6.34 11.44 -11.98
C GLU A 335 5.97 12.80 -12.55
N TYR A 336 5.07 13.50 -11.88
CA TYR A 336 4.85 14.92 -12.14
C TYR A 336 4.76 15.72 -10.85
N LYS A 337 5.21 16.99 -10.96
CA LYS A 337 5.10 17.99 -9.91
C LYS A 337 4.36 19.20 -10.47
N VAL A 338 3.34 19.69 -9.77
CA VAL A 338 2.69 20.97 -10.09
C VAL A 338 3.58 22.09 -9.55
N VAL A 339 4.04 22.96 -10.43
CA VAL A 339 4.93 24.06 -10.10
C VAL A 339 4.15 25.32 -9.76
N ASN A 340 3.08 25.57 -10.51
CA ASN A 340 2.26 26.78 -10.31
C ASN A 340 0.82 26.57 -10.79
N THR A 341 -0.11 27.24 -10.12
CA THR A 341 -1.49 27.39 -10.55
C THR A 341 -1.88 28.85 -10.44
N ALA A 342 -2.52 29.41 -11.47
CA ALA A 342 -3.03 30.78 -11.44
C ALA A 342 -4.46 30.82 -12.00
N GLU A 343 -5.27 31.68 -11.41
CA GLU A 343 -6.60 32.05 -11.88
C GLU A 343 -6.60 33.55 -12.24
N PHE A 344 -7.03 33.85 -13.43
CA PHE A 344 -7.00 35.19 -13.97
C PHE A 344 -8.36 35.87 -13.79
N PRO A 345 -8.42 37.23 -13.80
CA PRO A 345 -9.67 37.97 -13.60
C PRO A 345 -10.77 37.67 -14.61
N ASP A 346 -10.43 37.18 -15.77
CA ASP A 346 -11.34 36.74 -16.86
C ASP A 346 -11.90 35.32 -16.64
N GLY A 347 -11.53 34.65 -15.52
CA GLY A 347 -11.92 33.27 -15.22
C GLY A 347 -11.05 32.22 -15.88
N CYS A 348 -10.05 32.62 -16.67
CA CYS A 348 -9.07 31.69 -17.20
C CYS A 348 -8.19 31.12 -16.10
N LYS A 349 -7.78 29.86 -16.26
CA LYS A 349 -6.89 29.18 -15.32
C LYS A 349 -5.64 28.66 -16.02
N SER A 350 -4.49 28.81 -15.39
CA SER A 350 -3.26 28.17 -15.86
C SER A 350 -2.74 27.17 -14.83
N LEU A 351 -2.10 26.13 -15.34
CA LEU A 351 -1.46 25.09 -14.56
C LEU A 351 -0.11 24.76 -15.18
N THR A 352 0.97 24.96 -14.43
CA THR A 352 2.32 24.56 -14.84
C THR A 352 2.71 23.29 -14.12
N LYS A 353 3.14 22.28 -14.88
CA LYS A 353 3.62 20.99 -14.37
C LYS A 353 5.02 20.71 -14.90
N GLN A 354 5.85 20.15 -14.07
CA GLN A 354 7.06 19.45 -14.47
C GLN A 354 6.76 17.96 -14.53
N LEU A 355 7.05 17.32 -15.67
CA LEU A 355 6.92 15.88 -15.84
C LEU A 355 8.32 15.28 -15.98
N LYS A 356 8.57 14.18 -15.27
CA LYS A 356 9.76 13.35 -15.45
C LYS A 356 9.33 11.99 -15.93
N ILE A 357 9.67 11.66 -17.17
CA ILE A 357 9.29 10.41 -17.81
C ILE A 357 10.48 9.47 -17.78
N ASN A 358 10.29 8.29 -17.21
CA ASN A 358 11.32 7.28 -17.13
C ASN A 358 11.71 6.77 -18.52
N ALA A 359 12.97 6.40 -18.70
CA ALA A 359 13.53 5.93 -19.96
C ALA A 359 12.68 4.77 -20.55
N GLY A 360 12.32 4.87 -21.82
CA GLY A 360 11.47 3.91 -22.52
C GLY A 360 9.97 3.95 -22.18
N LYS A 361 9.56 4.75 -21.21
CA LYS A 361 8.15 4.92 -20.83
C LYS A 361 7.50 6.07 -21.59
N SER A 362 6.17 6.08 -21.63
CA SER A 362 5.38 7.11 -22.31
C SER A 362 4.15 7.49 -21.50
N ILE A 363 3.76 8.75 -21.62
CA ILE A 363 2.42 9.16 -21.20
C ILE A 363 1.38 8.60 -22.19
N SER A 364 0.13 8.50 -21.73
CA SER A 364 -0.98 8.03 -22.56
C SER A 364 -1.18 8.92 -23.77
N TYR A 365 -1.61 8.35 -24.90
CA TYR A 365 -2.08 9.13 -26.05
C TYR A 365 -3.43 9.74 -25.70
N GLN A 366 -3.43 11.05 -25.46
CA GLN A 366 -4.55 11.78 -24.86
C GLN A 366 -4.93 13.00 -25.66
N MET A 367 -6.10 13.58 -25.35
CA MET A 367 -6.62 14.80 -25.97
C MET A 367 -7.34 15.63 -24.89
N HIS A 368 -7.20 16.95 -24.96
CA HIS A 368 -7.89 17.86 -24.05
C HIS A 368 -8.89 18.74 -24.81
N ARG A 369 -10.15 18.78 -24.32
CA ARG A 369 -11.23 19.52 -24.97
C ARG A 369 -11.30 21.01 -24.58
N HIS A 370 -10.72 21.35 -23.42
CA HIS A 370 -10.94 22.65 -22.79
C HIS A 370 -9.67 23.46 -22.51
N ARG A 371 -8.49 22.95 -22.91
CA ARG A 371 -7.23 23.65 -22.71
C ARG A 371 -6.27 23.46 -23.86
N ASP A 372 -5.44 24.48 -24.08
CA ASP A 372 -4.20 24.37 -24.84
C ASP A 372 -3.08 23.99 -23.89
N GLU A 373 -2.03 23.37 -24.39
CA GLU A 373 -0.82 23.08 -23.64
C GLU A 373 0.42 23.59 -24.39
N VAL A 374 1.41 24.05 -23.63
CA VAL A 374 2.74 24.35 -24.15
C VAL A 374 3.73 23.45 -23.43
N TRP A 375 4.40 22.61 -24.19
CA TRP A 375 5.42 21.73 -23.66
C TRP A 375 6.80 22.28 -23.99
N THR A 376 7.64 22.44 -22.96
CA THR A 376 9.05 22.79 -23.13
C THR A 376 9.88 21.63 -22.58
N PHE A 377 10.75 21.09 -23.43
CA PHE A 377 11.64 19.98 -23.06
C PHE A 377 12.91 20.58 -22.43
N ILE A 378 13.07 20.36 -21.12
CA ILE A 378 14.16 20.99 -20.35
C ILE A 378 15.40 20.09 -20.27
N ASP A 379 15.19 18.76 -20.40
CA ASP A 379 16.26 17.77 -20.39
C ASP A 379 15.81 16.47 -21.08
N GLY A 380 16.79 15.68 -21.57
CA GLY A 380 16.56 14.40 -22.23
C GLY A 380 16.08 14.52 -23.69
N GLU A 381 15.81 13.36 -24.29
CA GLU A 381 15.27 13.20 -25.64
C GLU A 381 14.07 12.31 -25.64
N GLY A 382 13.15 12.54 -26.57
CA GLY A 382 11.92 11.77 -26.67
C GLY A 382 11.32 11.77 -28.08
N GLU A 383 10.35 10.89 -28.28
CA GLU A 383 9.51 10.87 -29.46
C GLU A 383 8.12 11.46 -29.09
N LEU A 384 7.80 12.60 -29.71
CA LEU A 384 6.48 13.22 -29.63
C LEU A 384 5.59 12.62 -30.70
N LEU A 385 4.39 12.25 -30.33
CA LEU A 385 3.28 11.90 -31.24
C LEU A 385 2.22 12.98 -31.12
N LEU A 386 1.99 13.77 -32.20
CA LEU A 386 1.00 14.83 -32.25
C LEU A 386 0.11 14.62 -33.48
N ASP A 387 -1.20 14.40 -33.28
CA ASP A 387 -2.20 14.10 -34.32
C ASP A 387 -1.74 13.03 -35.32
N GLY A 388 -1.08 11.97 -34.81
CA GLY A 388 -0.57 10.86 -35.61
C GLY A 388 0.80 11.11 -36.24
N VAL A 389 1.35 12.33 -36.17
CA VAL A 389 2.69 12.65 -36.68
C VAL A 389 3.74 12.47 -35.58
N ARG A 390 4.80 11.73 -35.89
CA ARG A 390 5.92 11.50 -34.99
C ARG A 390 7.05 12.50 -35.27
N SER A 391 7.63 13.05 -34.22
CA SER A 391 8.82 13.89 -34.27
C SER A 391 9.73 13.63 -33.08
N VAL A 392 11.04 13.78 -33.28
CA VAL A 392 12.00 13.74 -32.19
C VAL A 392 11.98 15.09 -31.50
N VAL A 393 12.02 15.10 -30.19
CA VAL A 393 12.07 16.28 -29.35
C VAL A 393 13.19 16.14 -28.32
N GLY A 394 13.84 17.24 -28.00
CA GLY A 394 14.95 17.26 -27.05
C GLY A 394 15.04 18.58 -26.30
N ARG A 395 16.09 18.73 -25.53
CA ARG A 395 16.34 19.90 -24.68
C ARG A 395 16.26 21.21 -25.49
N GLY A 396 15.41 22.13 -25.05
CA GLY A 396 15.19 23.44 -25.67
C GLY A 396 14.01 23.49 -26.62
N ASP A 397 13.49 22.35 -27.06
CA ASP A 397 12.32 22.31 -27.91
C ASP A 397 11.06 22.77 -27.18
N THR A 398 10.20 23.47 -27.92
CA THR A 398 8.90 23.92 -27.39
C THR A 398 7.80 23.56 -28.40
N VAL A 399 6.73 22.94 -27.90
CA VAL A 399 5.62 22.49 -28.74
C VAL A 399 4.31 23.04 -28.20
N MET A 400 3.54 23.68 -29.08
CA MET A 400 2.16 24.11 -28.81
C MET A 400 1.19 22.99 -29.16
N ILE A 401 0.44 22.54 -28.18
CA ILE A 401 -0.61 21.52 -28.34
C ILE A 401 -1.96 22.20 -28.15
N ARG A 402 -2.72 22.34 -29.24
CA ARG A 402 -4.02 22.98 -29.21
C ARG A 402 -5.07 22.05 -28.62
N LYS A 403 -6.12 22.64 -28.03
CA LYS A 403 -7.30 21.88 -27.61
C LYS A 403 -7.83 21.02 -28.76
N GLY A 404 -8.16 19.76 -28.48
CA GLY A 404 -8.61 18.80 -29.49
C GLY A 404 -7.49 18.01 -30.16
N ALA A 405 -6.23 18.44 -30.10
CA ALA A 405 -5.11 17.70 -30.64
C ALA A 405 -4.78 16.47 -29.78
N LYS A 406 -4.60 15.32 -30.41
CA LYS A 406 -4.18 14.07 -29.77
C LYS A 406 -2.68 14.04 -29.64
N HIS A 407 -2.17 13.76 -28.45
CA HIS A 407 -0.73 13.84 -28.19
C HIS A 407 -0.25 12.83 -27.15
N ALA A 408 1.01 12.44 -27.29
CA ALA A 408 1.77 11.63 -26.34
C ALA A 408 3.26 11.94 -26.50
N VAL A 409 4.04 11.67 -25.48
CA VAL A 409 5.50 11.68 -25.57
C VAL A 409 6.06 10.43 -24.90
N LYS A 410 7.06 9.85 -25.56
CA LYS A 410 7.82 8.69 -25.06
C LYS A 410 9.27 9.14 -24.83
N ALA A 411 9.80 8.93 -23.63
CA ALA A 411 11.22 9.17 -23.37
C ALA A 411 12.07 8.10 -24.07
N CYS A 412 13.16 8.53 -24.73
CA CYS A 412 14.12 7.63 -25.30
C CYS A 412 14.89 6.88 -24.20
N LEU A 413 15.43 5.71 -24.53
CA LEU A 413 16.38 5.03 -23.67
C LEU A 413 17.64 5.92 -23.62
N LEU A 414 18.05 6.29 -22.41
CA LEU A 414 19.33 6.99 -22.22
C LEU A 414 20.47 6.06 -22.66
N TYR A 415 20.96 6.24 -23.87
CA TYR A 415 22.32 5.83 -24.23
C TYR A 415 23.26 6.89 -23.61
N THR A 416 23.74 6.63 -22.43
CA THR A 416 24.97 7.31 -21.97
C THR A 416 26.13 6.74 -22.77
N SER A 417 26.36 7.27 -23.94
CA SER A 417 27.66 7.17 -24.56
C SER A 417 28.63 8.04 -23.75
N PRO A 418 29.71 7.49 -23.19
CA PRO A 418 30.74 8.34 -22.63
C PRO A 418 31.30 9.16 -23.77
N SER A 419 31.05 10.46 -23.76
CA SER A 419 31.74 11.39 -24.66
C SER A 419 33.24 11.32 -24.35
N PRO A 420 34.09 10.97 -25.29
CA PRO A 420 35.50 11.11 -25.07
C PRO A 420 35.84 12.61 -24.97
N ARG A 421 36.49 12.99 -23.90
CA ARG A 421 37.19 14.29 -23.82
C ARG A 421 38.42 14.29 -24.68
#